data_affc53509e375b3ae2bf0d400b9fc585
#
_entry.id   affc53509e375b3ae2bf0d400b9fc585
#
_cell.length_a   1.000
_cell.length_b   1.000
_cell.length_c   1.000
_cell.angle_alpha   90.00
_cell.angle_beta   90.00
_cell.angle_gamma   90.00
#
_symmetry.space_group_name_H-M   'P 1'
#
loop_
_entity.id
_entity.type
_entity.pdbx_description
1 polymer ?
#
loop_
_entity_poly.entity_id
_entity_poly.type
_entity_poly.pdbx_seq_one_letter_code
_entity_poly.pdbx_strand_id
1 'polypeptide(L)'
;MAGSTYGTIFKITTWGESHGRGIGVVIDGCPAGLPLSEEDIQLYLNRRKPGQSKYTTKRAENDRIEVLSGTFHGVTTGTPISLLVFNEDQHSKDYGNLASCYRPGHADYTFQNKYGIRDYRGGGRSSGRETIGRVAAGAIASKLLKEMGIEILTYTKSIGPISIPSNQYCYSDISCNPLYMPNNSYAKQAEEYLNSCIHNLDSAGGIVECVVKNMPIGIGEPVFEKLDANLAKAILSIGAVKGFEIGDGFSAASSKGSTNNDCFCNDNGTLTKKSNHSGGVLGGMSDGCDLIFRAAFKPTPSIAQPQQTVTEDGNNTELIIHGRHDPIIVPRAVVVVEAMTALTLADMLLLNMSARMDKIAEFYKQDK
;
A
#
# COMPACT_ATOMS: atom_id res chain seq x y z
N MET A 1 -4.19 -10.66 20.46
CA MET A 1 -4.05 -10.89 19.00
C MET A 1 -3.08 -9.87 18.43
N ALA A 2 -2.12 -10.31 17.60
CA ALA A 2 -1.03 -9.46 17.08
C ALA A 2 -1.42 -8.79 15.74
N GLY A 3 -2.53 -8.05 15.70
CA GLY A 3 -3.04 -7.41 14.47
C GLY A 3 -2.22 -6.22 13.97
N SER A 4 -1.15 -5.82 14.66
CA SER A 4 -0.28 -4.69 14.28
C SER A 4 1.11 -5.13 13.81
N THR A 5 1.33 -6.43 13.65
CA THR A 5 2.59 -7.03 13.20
C THR A 5 2.39 -7.70 11.84
N TYR A 6 3.33 -7.51 10.91
CA TYR A 6 3.34 -8.08 9.57
C TYR A 6 4.77 -8.55 9.22
N GLY A 7 4.88 -9.64 8.45
CA GLY A 7 6.15 -10.27 8.07
C GLY A 7 6.61 -11.35 9.05
N THR A 8 7.57 -12.15 8.63
CA THR A 8 8.14 -13.29 9.36
C THR A 8 9.60 -13.05 9.73
N ILE A 9 10.47 -12.80 8.74
CA ILE A 9 11.87 -12.41 8.91
C ILE A 9 11.99 -10.89 8.86
N PHE A 10 11.65 -10.27 7.73
CA PHE A 10 11.53 -8.82 7.63
C PHE A 10 10.20 -8.40 8.25
N LYS A 11 10.19 -8.22 9.54
CA LYS A 11 8.99 -8.07 10.33
C LYS A 11 8.80 -6.63 10.80
N ILE A 12 7.58 -6.11 10.66
CA ILE A 12 7.24 -4.79 11.15
C ILE A 12 6.16 -4.87 12.24
N THR A 13 6.23 -3.96 13.21
CA THR A 13 5.16 -3.73 14.19
C THR A 13 4.84 -2.25 14.20
N THR A 14 3.63 -1.88 13.74
CA THR A 14 3.17 -0.48 13.72
C THR A 14 2.40 -0.15 15.00
N TRP A 15 2.54 1.08 15.49
CA TRP A 15 1.88 1.58 16.70
C TRP A 15 1.48 3.06 16.56
N GLY A 16 0.70 3.56 17.51
CA GLY A 16 0.22 4.93 17.54
C GLY A 16 -1.11 5.13 16.78
N GLU A 17 -1.75 6.24 17.04
CA GLU A 17 -3.08 6.63 16.52
C GLU A 17 -3.05 8.03 15.91
N SER A 18 -4.07 8.31 15.06
CA SER A 18 -4.18 9.59 14.34
C SER A 18 -4.29 10.81 15.23
N HIS A 19 -4.78 10.67 16.47
CA HIS A 19 -4.92 11.72 17.48
C HIS A 19 -4.08 11.45 18.73
N GLY A 20 -3.17 10.48 18.68
CA GLY A 20 -2.12 10.28 19.68
C GLY A 20 -0.95 11.25 19.49
N ARG A 21 0.08 11.13 20.32
CA ARG A 21 1.30 11.98 20.23
C ARG A 21 2.11 11.72 18.95
N GLY A 22 2.09 10.49 18.44
CA GLY A 22 2.85 10.11 17.27
C GLY A 22 2.43 8.74 16.73
N ILE A 23 3.00 8.40 15.59
CA ILE A 23 2.86 7.12 14.91
C ILE A 23 4.26 6.60 14.63
N GLY A 24 4.49 5.32 14.91
CA GLY A 24 5.79 4.71 14.67
C GLY A 24 5.70 3.30 14.16
N VAL A 25 6.87 2.78 13.83
CA VAL A 25 7.08 1.39 13.42
C VAL A 25 8.41 0.90 13.96
N VAL A 26 8.43 -0.35 14.41
CA VAL A 26 9.64 -1.11 14.66
C VAL A 26 9.79 -2.12 13.55
N ILE A 27 10.99 -2.18 12.95
CA ILE A 27 11.37 -3.12 11.91
C ILE A 27 12.42 -4.04 12.50
N ASP A 28 12.18 -5.34 12.43
CA ASP A 28 13.11 -6.38 12.85
C ASP A 28 13.50 -7.25 11.64
N GLY A 29 14.71 -7.83 11.64
CA GLY A 29 15.18 -8.69 10.56
C GLY A 29 15.69 -7.96 9.31
N CYS A 30 15.90 -6.65 9.36
CA CYS A 30 16.62 -5.95 8.30
C CYS A 30 18.11 -6.32 8.35
N PRO A 31 18.72 -6.79 7.24
CA PRO A 31 20.15 -7.11 7.21
C PRO A 31 21.02 -5.92 7.58
N ALA A 32 22.18 -6.18 8.20
CA ALA A 32 23.20 -5.16 8.46
C ALA A 32 23.89 -4.70 7.17
N GLY A 33 24.38 -3.46 7.18
CA GLY A 33 25.18 -2.91 6.08
C GLY A 33 24.39 -2.26 4.95
N LEU A 34 23.07 -2.20 5.01
CA LEU A 34 22.25 -1.45 4.05
C LEU A 34 22.47 0.06 4.30
N PRO A 35 22.96 0.84 3.31
CA PRO A 35 23.02 2.30 3.44
C PRO A 35 21.63 2.87 3.72
N LEU A 36 21.48 3.69 4.76
CA LEU A 36 20.18 4.23 5.16
C LEU A 36 20.31 5.60 5.82
N SER A 37 19.52 6.56 5.33
CA SER A 37 19.36 7.88 5.91
C SER A 37 17.87 8.21 6.16
N GLU A 38 17.59 9.24 6.95
CA GLU A 38 16.22 9.75 7.13
C GLU A 38 15.64 10.26 5.82
N GLU A 39 16.45 10.83 4.94
CA GLU A 39 16.05 11.35 3.64
C GLU A 39 15.53 10.24 2.72
N ASP A 40 16.14 9.07 2.74
CA ASP A 40 15.68 7.90 1.97
C ASP A 40 14.21 7.56 2.32
N ILE A 41 13.88 7.60 3.61
CA ILE A 41 12.54 7.31 4.12
C ILE A 41 11.60 8.49 3.86
N GLN A 42 12.08 9.72 4.07
CA GLN A 42 11.30 10.94 3.92
C GLN A 42 10.76 11.14 2.49
N LEU A 43 11.52 10.72 1.46
CA LEU A 43 11.07 10.75 0.07
C LEU A 43 9.77 9.96 -0.14
N TYR A 44 9.63 8.80 0.48
CA TYR A 44 8.41 8.00 0.43
C TYR A 44 7.27 8.64 1.24
N LEU A 45 7.55 9.13 2.45
CA LEU A 45 6.57 9.81 3.28
C LEU A 45 6.05 11.10 2.62
N ASN A 46 6.90 11.82 1.89
CA ASN A 46 6.49 13.00 1.12
C ASN A 46 5.43 12.66 0.06
N ARG A 47 5.48 11.49 -0.57
CA ARG A 47 4.45 11.02 -1.51
C ARG A 47 3.15 10.60 -0.82
N ARG A 48 3.21 10.22 0.47
CA ARG A 48 2.06 9.81 1.28
C ARG A 48 1.33 10.98 1.94
N LYS A 49 2.04 12.01 2.40
CA LYS A 49 1.49 13.09 3.24
C LYS A 49 0.30 13.80 2.59
N PRO A 50 -0.60 14.42 3.37
CA PRO A 50 -1.68 15.26 2.85
C PRO A 50 -1.14 16.57 2.23
N GLY A 51 -2.01 17.30 1.55
CA GLY A 51 -1.69 18.66 1.06
C GLY A 51 -0.86 18.71 -0.23
N GLN A 52 -0.70 17.60 -0.96
CA GLN A 52 0.13 17.57 -2.18
C GLN A 52 -0.57 18.13 -3.43
N SER A 53 -1.88 18.18 -3.44
CA SER A 53 -2.68 18.69 -4.55
C SER A 53 -4.03 19.21 -4.06
N LYS A 54 -4.76 19.90 -4.94
CA LYS A 54 -6.13 20.37 -4.67
C LYS A 54 -7.13 19.21 -4.45
N TYR A 55 -6.75 17.98 -4.78
CA TYR A 55 -7.55 16.76 -4.62
C TYR A 55 -7.27 16.02 -3.31
N THR A 56 -6.42 16.56 -2.47
CA THR A 56 -6.12 16.04 -1.13
C THR A 56 -6.59 17.01 -0.06
N THR A 57 -6.79 16.50 1.16
CA THR A 57 -7.16 17.34 2.31
C THR A 57 -6.16 18.48 2.52
N LYS A 58 -6.66 19.64 2.98
CA LYS A 58 -5.86 20.83 3.31
C LYS A 58 -5.09 20.71 4.63
N ARG A 59 -5.02 19.52 5.25
CA ARG A 59 -4.19 19.31 6.43
C ARG A 59 -2.73 19.57 6.08
N ALA A 60 -2.03 20.25 6.96
CA ALA A 60 -0.59 20.51 6.84
C ALA A 60 0.15 19.64 7.86
N GLU A 61 0.70 18.54 7.41
CA GLU A 61 1.53 17.64 8.21
C GLU A 61 2.88 17.46 7.50
N ASN A 62 3.97 17.72 8.22
CA ASN A 62 5.30 17.52 7.64
C ASN A 62 5.67 16.05 7.54
N ASP A 63 5.07 15.20 8.40
CA ASP A 63 5.38 13.78 8.54
C ASP A 63 6.89 13.53 8.62
N ARG A 64 7.59 14.39 9.39
CA ARG A 64 9.04 14.29 9.55
C ARG A 64 9.40 13.01 10.30
N ILE A 65 10.22 12.20 9.67
CA ILE A 65 10.69 10.94 10.26
C ILE A 65 11.86 11.17 11.19
N GLU A 66 11.89 10.42 12.29
CA GLU A 66 13.03 10.30 13.18
C GLU A 66 13.45 8.83 13.27
N VAL A 67 14.72 8.55 13.05
CA VAL A 67 15.33 7.22 13.23
C VAL A 67 15.91 7.13 14.64
N LEU A 68 15.32 6.29 15.49
CA LEU A 68 15.66 6.22 16.92
C LEU A 68 16.68 5.11 17.23
N SER A 69 16.82 4.10 16.37
CA SER A 69 17.72 2.95 16.56
C SER A 69 17.96 2.19 15.26
N GLY A 70 18.91 1.24 15.29
CA GLY A 70 19.15 0.28 14.21
C GLY A 70 20.04 0.80 13.09
N THR A 71 20.66 1.97 13.24
CA THR A 71 21.61 2.54 12.28
C THR A 71 22.90 3.00 12.97
N PHE A 72 24.02 2.91 12.27
CA PHE A 72 25.32 3.42 12.73
C PHE A 72 26.16 3.85 11.51
N HIS A 73 26.70 5.06 11.55
CA HIS A 73 27.47 5.65 10.43
C HIS A 73 26.79 5.54 9.05
N GLY A 74 25.47 5.75 9.00
CA GLY A 74 24.70 5.76 7.75
C GLY A 74 24.38 4.37 7.17
N VAL A 75 24.55 3.29 7.95
CA VAL A 75 24.18 1.93 7.55
C VAL A 75 23.35 1.25 8.63
N THR A 76 22.54 0.26 8.25
CA THR A 76 21.80 -0.60 9.19
C THR A 76 22.75 -1.50 9.97
N THR A 77 22.38 -1.84 11.22
CA THR A 77 23.22 -2.63 12.14
C THR A 77 22.77 -4.08 12.30
N GLY A 78 21.65 -4.48 11.67
CA GLY A 78 21.02 -5.79 11.89
C GLY A 78 20.20 -5.89 13.17
N THR A 79 20.16 -4.82 13.98
CA THR A 79 19.31 -4.72 15.17
C THR A 79 17.99 -4.01 14.84
N PRO A 80 16.94 -4.06 15.70
CA PRO A 80 15.67 -3.44 15.42
C PRO A 80 15.78 -1.95 15.10
N ILE A 81 15.18 -1.54 13.97
CA ILE A 81 15.07 -0.15 13.54
C ILE A 81 13.77 0.41 14.07
N SER A 82 13.84 1.44 14.91
CA SER A 82 12.67 2.15 15.43
C SER A 82 12.53 3.50 14.77
N LEU A 83 11.35 3.75 14.21
CA LEU A 83 11.00 4.97 13.48
C LEU A 83 9.80 5.64 14.12
N LEU A 84 9.82 6.98 14.17
CA LEU A 84 8.77 7.80 14.78
C LEU A 84 8.45 9.02 13.92
N VAL A 85 7.15 9.35 13.81
CA VAL A 85 6.63 10.62 13.29
C VAL A 85 5.69 11.20 14.34
N PHE A 86 5.91 12.45 14.76
CA PHE A 86 5.01 13.17 15.65
C PHE A 86 3.78 13.69 14.89
N ASN A 87 2.62 13.73 15.56
CA ASN A 87 1.42 14.37 15.03
C ASN A 87 1.45 15.86 15.38
N GLU A 88 1.35 16.74 14.37
CA GLU A 88 1.44 18.20 14.53
C GLU A 88 0.08 18.91 14.40
N ASP A 89 -0.79 18.48 13.46
CA ASP A 89 -2.06 19.15 13.11
C ASP A 89 -3.29 18.29 13.48
N GLN A 90 -3.49 18.02 14.78
CA GLN A 90 -4.65 17.31 15.30
C GLN A 90 -5.68 18.29 15.88
N HIS A 91 -6.84 18.43 15.20
CA HIS A 91 -7.96 19.25 15.68
C HIS A 91 -9.09 18.39 16.24
N SER A 92 -9.02 18.03 17.52
CA SER A 92 -10.01 17.19 18.20
C SER A 92 -11.41 17.83 18.28
N LYS A 93 -11.51 19.16 18.13
CA LYS A 93 -12.79 19.91 18.17
C LYS A 93 -13.70 19.66 16.97
N ASP A 94 -13.14 19.20 15.84
CA ASP A 94 -13.89 18.97 14.60
C ASP A 94 -14.81 17.72 14.65
N TYR A 95 -14.80 16.97 15.75
CA TYR A 95 -15.49 15.69 15.87
C TYR A 95 -16.60 15.64 16.92
N GLY A 96 -17.00 16.80 17.51
CA GLY A 96 -18.00 16.85 18.58
C GLY A 96 -19.35 16.22 18.23
N ASN A 97 -19.87 16.51 17.03
CA ASN A 97 -21.16 15.99 16.54
C ASN A 97 -21.09 14.48 16.18
N LEU A 98 -19.88 13.90 16.12
CA LEU A 98 -19.66 12.52 15.75
C LEU A 98 -19.58 11.58 16.96
N ALA A 99 -19.58 12.16 18.17
CA ALA A 99 -19.44 11.38 19.41
C ALA A 99 -20.61 10.41 19.63
N SER A 100 -21.84 10.84 19.25
CA SER A 100 -23.07 10.09 19.51
C SER A 100 -23.61 9.31 18.31
N CYS A 101 -22.94 9.37 17.14
CA CYS A 101 -23.42 8.73 15.91
C CYS A 101 -22.36 7.82 15.30
N TYR A 102 -22.79 6.84 14.49
CA TYR A 102 -21.88 6.01 13.69
C TYR A 102 -21.77 6.56 12.27
N ARG A 103 -20.57 6.93 11.85
CA ARG A 103 -20.34 7.43 10.49
C ARG A 103 -20.50 6.31 9.46
N PRO A 104 -21.34 6.48 8.42
CA PRO A 104 -21.46 5.51 7.33
C PRO A 104 -20.11 5.20 6.71
N GLY A 105 -19.83 3.94 6.43
CA GLY A 105 -18.60 3.49 5.78
C GLY A 105 -17.31 3.59 6.60
N HIS A 106 -17.36 4.03 7.87
CA HIS A 106 -16.24 4.06 8.82
C HIS A 106 -16.28 2.88 9.80
N ALA A 107 -15.24 2.74 10.60
CA ALA A 107 -15.08 1.65 11.56
C ALA A 107 -15.71 1.92 12.93
N ASP A 108 -16.46 3.00 13.10
CA ASP A 108 -17.00 3.45 14.38
C ASP A 108 -17.79 2.36 15.10
N TYR A 109 -18.79 1.80 14.41
CA TYR A 109 -19.64 0.74 14.95
C TYR A 109 -18.86 -0.54 15.30
N THR A 110 -17.93 -0.93 14.45
CA THR A 110 -17.14 -2.15 14.66
C THR A 110 -16.13 -2.00 15.80
N PHE A 111 -15.53 -0.81 15.98
CA PHE A 111 -14.66 -0.54 17.13
C PHE A 111 -15.44 -0.54 18.44
N GLN A 112 -16.59 0.13 18.49
CA GLN A 112 -17.45 0.17 19.67
C GLN A 112 -17.86 -1.25 20.10
N ASN A 113 -18.31 -2.08 19.15
CA ASN A 113 -18.77 -3.42 19.47
C ASN A 113 -17.63 -4.40 19.81
N LYS A 114 -16.45 -4.22 19.20
CA LYS A 114 -15.33 -5.13 19.44
C LYS A 114 -14.59 -4.84 20.72
N TYR A 115 -14.37 -3.56 21.02
CA TYR A 115 -13.50 -3.14 22.13
C TYR A 115 -14.28 -2.56 23.32
N GLY A 116 -15.59 -2.32 23.18
CA GLY A 116 -16.44 -1.68 24.20
C GLY A 116 -16.17 -0.18 24.37
N ILE A 117 -15.18 0.37 23.65
CA ILE A 117 -14.79 1.78 23.69
C ILE A 117 -14.34 2.23 22.29
N ARG A 118 -14.66 3.48 21.97
CA ARG A 118 -14.28 4.15 20.72
C ARG A 118 -13.72 5.52 21.02
N ASP A 119 -12.55 5.85 20.44
CA ASP A 119 -12.11 7.26 20.35
C ASP A 119 -12.77 7.89 19.13
N TYR A 120 -13.79 8.72 19.37
CA TYR A 120 -14.56 9.39 18.31
C TYR A 120 -13.79 10.53 17.63
N ARG A 121 -12.64 10.99 18.17
CA ARG A 121 -11.85 12.12 17.64
C ARG A 121 -11.17 11.82 16.31
N GLY A 122 -11.33 10.63 15.77
CA GLY A 122 -10.79 10.26 14.46
C GLY A 122 -10.94 8.78 14.16
N GLY A 123 -10.15 8.28 13.20
CA GLY A 123 -10.16 6.86 12.81
C GLY A 123 -9.24 5.98 13.66
N GLY A 124 -8.48 6.53 14.62
CA GLY A 124 -7.54 5.78 15.44
C GLY A 124 -6.57 4.95 14.59
N ARG A 125 -6.47 3.65 14.89
CA ARG A 125 -5.69 2.67 14.12
C ARG A 125 -6.25 2.37 12.71
N SER A 126 -7.51 2.69 12.43
CA SER A 126 -8.11 2.57 11.08
C SER A 126 -7.99 3.83 10.24
N SER A 127 -7.32 4.87 10.74
CA SER A 127 -7.04 6.10 10.01
C SER A 127 -5.99 5.87 8.91
N GLY A 128 -6.09 6.61 7.79
CA GLY A 128 -5.06 6.64 6.77
C GLY A 128 -3.66 7.10 7.28
N ARG A 129 -3.58 7.75 8.45
CA ARG A 129 -2.29 8.10 9.07
C ARG A 129 -1.50 6.88 9.57
N GLU A 130 -2.16 5.77 9.88
CA GLU A 130 -1.48 4.52 10.24
C GLU A 130 -0.49 4.07 9.16
N THR A 131 -0.77 4.39 7.91
CA THR A 131 0.11 4.05 6.78
C THR A 131 1.48 4.73 6.82
N ILE A 132 1.72 5.72 7.67
CA ILE A 132 3.04 6.32 7.92
C ILE A 132 4.05 5.21 8.28
N GLY A 133 3.71 4.36 9.26
CA GLY A 133 4.59 3.27 9.68
C GLY A 133 4.87 2.27 8.56
N ARG A 134 3.83 1.94 7.76
CA ARG A 134 3.97 1.02 6.61
C ARG A 134 4.88 1.62 5.53
N VAL A 135 4.69 2.89 5.19
CA VAL A 135 5.47 3.57 4.14
C VAL A 135 6.91 3.78 4.59
N ALA A 136 7.13 4.15 5.85
CA ALA A 136 8.48 4.30 6.40
C ALA A 136 9.27 2.98 6.36
N ALA A 137 8.66 1.88 6.80
CA ALA A 137 9.27 0.55 6.74
C ALA A 137 9.41 0.05 5.29
N GLY A 138 8.42 0.33 4.44
CA GLY A 138 8.43 -0.03 3.02
C GLY A 138 9.54 0.68 2.23
N ALA A 139 9.90 1.91 2.60
CA ALA A 139 11.03 2.62 2.02
C ALA A 139 12.35 1.85 2.23
N ILE A 140 12.56 1.31 3.45
CA ILE A 140 13.73 0.48 3.76
C ILE A 140 13.71 -0.84 2.98
N ALA A 141 12.55 -1.50 2.95
CA ALA A 141 12.36 -2.72 2.15
C ALA A 141 12.61 -2.48 0.65
N SER A 142 12.11 -1.36 0.10
CA SER A 142 12.34 -0.98 -1.30
C SER A 142 13.82 -0.75 -1.59
N LYS A 143 14.55 -0.15 -0.65
CA LYS A 143 16.01 0.04 -0.78
C LYS A 143 16.75 -1.30 -0.78
N LEU A 144 16.36 -2.22 0.10
CA LEU A 144 16.90 -3.60 0.11
C LEU A 144 16.64 -4.32 -1.22
N LEU A 145 15.42 -4.22 -1.76
CA LEU A 145 15.07 -4.84 -3.05
C LEU A 145 15.87 -4.24 -4.22
N LYS A 146 16.11 -2.93 -4.19
CA LYS A 146 16.89 -2.23 -5.21
C LYS A 146 18.34 -2.70 -5.26
N GLU A 147 18.97 -3.02 -4.12
CA GLU A 147 20.31 -3.62 -4.08
C GLU A 147 20.35 -4.99 -4.78
N MET A 148 19.21 -5.67 -4.88
CA MET A 148 19.06 -6.92 -5.62
C MET A 148 18.58 -6.73 -7.07
N GLY A 149 18.48 -5.49 -7.55
CA GLY A 149 18.03 -5.15 -8.90
C GLY A 149 16.53 -5.26 -9.13
N ILE A 150 15.73 -5.45 -8.07
CA ILE A 150 14.27 -5.54 -8.16
C ILE A 150 13.67 -4.14 -8.15
N GLU A 151 12.82 -3.84 -9.13
CA GLU A 151 12.17 -2.54 -9.29
C GLU A 151 10.67 -2.65 -9.09
N ILE A 152 10.10 -1.76 -8.29
CA ILE A 152 8.65 -1.66 -8.06
C ILE A 152 8.14 -0.38 -8.70
N LEU A 153 7.20 -0.50 -9.62
CA LEU A 153 6.52 0.61 -10.27
C LEU A 153 5.04 0.56 -9.92
N THR A 154 4.54 1.61 -9.27
CA THR A 154 3.15 1.68 -8.81
C THR A 154 2.51 2.99 -9.26
N TYR A 155 1.29 2.91 -9.79
CA TYR A 155 0.59 4.04 -10.37
C TYR A 155 -0.94 3.91 -10.29
N THR A 156 -1.61 5.03 -10.53
CA THR A 156 -3.07 5.08 -10.62
C THR A 156 -3.52 4.63 -12.01
N LYS A 157 -4.18 3.47 -12.10
CA LYS A 157 -4.75 2.94 -13.34
C LYS A 157 -6.08 3.58 -13.70
N SER A 158 -6.93 3.82 -12.70
CA SER A 158 -8.23 4.46 -12.91
C SER A 158 -8.66 5.32 -11.73
N ILE A 159 -9.49 6.32 -12.04
CA ILE A 159 -10.21 7.15 -11.07
C ILE A 159 -11.68 7.20 -11.50
N GLY A 160 -12.58 6.73 -10.65
CA GLY A 160 -13.99 6.56 -11.01
C GLY A 160 -14.13 5.80 -12.33
N PRO A 161 -14.86 6.34 -13.32
CA PRO A 161 -15.06 5.70 -14.61
C PRO A 161 -13.88 5.90 -15.60
N ILE A 162 -12.92 6.77 -15.28
CA ILE A 162 -11.78 7.10 -16.15
C ILE A 162 -10.69 6.04 -15.94
N SER A 163 -10.51 5.13 -16.89
CA SER A 163 -9.55 4.03 -16.85
C SER A 163 -8.66 4.03 -18.09
N ILE A 164 -7.36 3.86 -17.87
CA ILE A 164 -6.35 3.88 -18.96
C ILE A 164 -6.21 2.45 -19.50
N PRO A 165 -6.41 2.24 -20.82
CA PRO A 165 -6.06 0.97 -21.48
C PRO A 165 -4.55 0.71 -21.39
N SER A 166 -4.15 -0.55 -21.16
CA SER A 166 -2.73 -0.90 -20.95
C SER A 166 -1.81 -0.56 -22.13
N ASN A 167 -2.34 -0.55 -23.36
CA ASN A 167 -1.60 -0.15 -24.56
C ASN A 167 -1.39 1.38 -24.69
N GLN A 168 -1.90 2.17 -23.74
CA GLN A 168 -1.76 3.64 -23.71
C GLN A 168 -0.94 4.13 -22.51
N TYR A 169 -0.23 3.25 -21.82
CA TYR A 169 0.64 3.66 -20.71
C TYR A 169 1.90 4.37 -21.22
N CYS A 170 2.19 5.49 -20.60
CA CYS A 170 3.44 6.22 -20.69
C CYS A 170 3.98 6.40 -19.26
N TYR A 171 4.88 5.53 -18.84
CA TYR A 171 5.35 5.51 -17.44
C TYR A 171 6.08 6.77 -17.01
N SER A 172 6.68 7.53 -17.96
CA SER A 172 7.28 8.84 -17.65
C SER A 172 6.24 9.88 -17.20
N ASP A 173 4.96 9.71 -17.56
CA ASP A 173 3.90 10.63 -17.16
C ASP A 173 3.50 10.51 -15.69
N ILE A 174 3.82 9.38 -15.02
CA ILE A 174 3.42 9.10 -13.63
C ILE A 174 3.85 10.23 -12.69
N SER A 175 5.07 10.72 -12.82
CA SER A 175 5.60 11.82 -12.00
C SER A 175 5.21 13.21 -12.49
N CYS A 176 4.57 13.33 -13.66
CA CYS A 176 4.25 14.60 -14.30
C CYS A 176 2.85 15.13 -13.96
N ASN A 177 2.03 14.36 -13.26
CA ASN A 177 0.68 14.78 -12.86
C ASN A 177 0.37 14.40 -11.39
N PRO A 178 -0.52 15.16 -10.72
CA PRO A 178 -0.80 14.99 -9.30
C PRO A 178 -1.59 13.73 -8.97
N LEU A 179 -2.06 12.99 -9.97
CA LEU A 179 -2.86 11.78 -9.82
C LEU A 179 -2.03 10.50 -9.98
N TYR A 180 -0.72 10.63 -10.30
CA TYR A 180 0.18 9.51 -10.60
C TYR A 180 -0.36 8.56 -11.68
N MET A 181 -1.03 9.11 -12.70
CA MET A 181 -1.56 8.35 -13.82
C MET A 181 -0.52 8.24 -14.94
N PRO A 182 -0.30 7.05 -15.54
CA PRO A 182 0.66 6.86 -16.63
C PRO A 182 0.14 7.33 -17.98
N ASN A 183 -0.62 8.43 -18.02
CA ASN A 183 -1.05 9.11 -19.24
C ASN A 183 -1.65 10.47 -18.87
N ASN A 184 -1.03 11.56 -19.34
CA ASN A 184 -1.44 12.92 -18.99
C ASN A 184 -2.81 13.32 -19.57
N SER A 185 -3.25 12.73 -20.71
CA SER A 185 -4.58 13.00 -21.27
C SER A 185 -5.68 12.41 -20.38
N TYR A 186 -5.50 11.17 -19.92
CA TYR A 186 -6.44 10.55 -18.96
C TYR A 186 -6.38 11.23 -17.59
N ALA A 187 -5.20 11.69 -17.15
CA ALA A 187 -5.08 12.46 -15.91
C ALA A 187 -5.95 13.73 -15.95
N LYS A 188 -5.97 14.47 -17.07
CA LYS A 188 -6.84 15.65 -17.24
C LYS A 188 -8.33 15.28 -17.16
N GLN A 189 -8.77 14.22 -17.84
CA GLN A 189 -10.15 13.74 -17.76
C GLN A 189 -10.53 13.34 -16.32
N ALA A 190 -9.60 12.67 -15.60
CA ALA A 190 -9.80 12.31 -14.20
C ALA A 190 -9.86 13.56 -13.29
N GLU A 191 -9.09 14.61 -13.58
CA GLU A 191 -9.19 15.90 -12.89
C GLU A 191 -10.54 16.58 -13.09
N GLU A 192 -11.08 16.56 -14.31
CA GLU A 192 -12.42 17.08 -14.61
C GLU A 192 -13.50 16.31 -13.84
N TYR A 193 -13.42 14.98 -13.83
CA TYR A 193 -14.31 14.13 -13.06
C TYR A 193 -14.23 14.42 -11.56
N LEU A 194 -13.02 14.55 -10.99
CA LEU A 194 -12.82 14.90 -9.58
C LEU A 194 -13.36 16.29 -9.22
N ASN A 195 -13.20 17.28 -10.12
CA ASN A 195 -13.80 18.60 -9.93
C ASN A 195 -15.33 18.52 -9.84
N SER A 196 -15.96 17.65 -10.66
CA SER A 196 -17.40 17.37 -10.56
C SER A 196 -17.78 16.73 -9.23
N CYS A 197 -17.01 15.74 -8.75
CA CYS A 197 -17.24 15.14 -7.43
C CYS A 197 -17.16 16.19 -6.31
N ILE A 198 -16.13 17.05 -6.33
CA ILE A 198 -15.96 18.12 -5.34
C ILE A 198 -17.16 19.09 -5.36
N HIS A 199 -17.60 19.50 -6.56
CA HIS A 199 -18.76 20.38 -6.70
C HIS A 199 -20.04 19.76 -6.12
N ASN A 200 -20.20 18.45 -6.28
CA ASN A 200 -21.31 17.69 -5.74
C ASN A 200 -21.12 17.24 -4.28
N LEU A 201 -20.09 17.71 -3.57
CA LEU A 201 -19.77 17.33 -2.21
C LEU A 201 -19.58 15.83 -2.00
N ASP A 202 -19.08 15.14 -3.01
CA ASP A 202 -18.90 13.70 -3.08
C ASP A 202 -17.42 13.30 -3.26
N SER A 203 -17.14 12.01 -3.33
CA SER A 203 -15.80 11.44 -3.45
C SER A 203 -15.72 10.37 -4.51
N ALA A 204 -14.50 10.04 -4.94
CA ALA A 204 -14.23 9.02 -5.94
C ALA A 204 -13.33 7.91 -5.39
N GLY A 205 -13.55 6.71 -5.92
CA GLY A 205 -12.64 5.57 -5.80
C GLY A 205 -11.76 5.44 -7.05
N GLY A 206 -10.99 4.36 -7.10
CA GLY A 206 -10.16 4.04 -8.26
C GLY A 206 -9.31 2.80 -8.06
N ILE A 207 -8.43 2.55 -9.02
CA ILE A 207 -7.57 1.37 -9.05
C ILE A 207 -6.11 1.81 -9.08
N VAL A 208 -5.31 1.22 -8.21
CA VAL A 208 -3.85 1.27 -8.25
C VAL A 208 -3.35 -0.02 -8.90
N GLU A 209 -2.45 0.09 -9.88
CA GLU A 209 -1.74 -1.04 -10.46
C GLU A 209 -0.27 -1.00 -10.04
N CYS A 210 0.27 -2.17 -9.73
CA CYS A 210 1.66 -2.37 -9.35
C CYS A 210 2.32 -3.37 -10.29
N VAL A 211 3.48 -3.00 -10.78
CA VAL A 211 4.36 -3.83 -11.62
C VAL A 211 5.69 -3.99 -10.90
N VAL A 212 6.11 -5.24 -10.67
CA VAL A 212 7.44 -5.53 -10.12
C VAL A 212 8.27 -6.20 -11.20
N LYS A 213 9.43 -5.63 -11.48
CA LYS A 213 10.37 -6.13 -12.49
C LYS A 213 11.55 -6.85 -11.85
N ASN A 214 12.16 -7.73 -12.64
CA ASN A 214 13.37 -8.45 -12.29
C ASN A 214 13.22 -9.35 -11.04
N MET A 215 12.02 -9.90 -10.83
CA MET A 215 11.80 -10.84 -9.74
C MET A 215 12.60 -12.14 -10.00
N PRO A 216 13.37 -12.63 -9.04
CA PRO A 216 13.94 -13.97 -9.10
C PRO A 216 12.85 -15.03 -9.22
N ILE A 217 13.14 -16.12 -9.93
CA ILE A 217 12.22 -17.27 -10.04
C ILE A 217 12.18 -18.02 -8.71
N GLY A 218 10.98 -18.45 -8.29
CA GLY A 218 10.80 -19.35 -7.15
C GLY A 218 10.62 -18.66 -5.81
N ILE A 219 10.30 -17.34 -5.77
CA ILE A 219 9.96 -16.64 -4.54
C ILE A 219 8.49 -16.86 -4.21
N GLY A 220 8.23 -17.34 -3.01
CA GLY A 220 6.92 -17.79 -2.53
C GLY A 220 6.91 -19.30 -2.29
N GLU A 221 5.88 -19.77 -1.61
CA GLU A 221 5.73 -21.19 -1.25
C GLU A 221 4.41 -21.74 -1.81
N PRO A 222 4.35 -23.02 -2.19
CA PRO A 222 3.07 -23.63 -2.54
C PRO A 222 2.13 -23.71 -1.33
N VAL A 223 0.87 -23.95 -1.58
CA VAL A 223 -0.26 -24.12 -0.66
C VAL A 223 -0.66 -22.80 -0.01
N PHE A 224 -0.27 -22.47 1.22
CA PHE A 224 -0.83 -21.33 1.97
C PHE A 224 0.02 -20.07 1.90
N GLU A 225 1.33 -20.21 1.76
CA GLU A 225 2.26 -19.07 1.72
C GLU A 225 2.63 -18.68 0.29
N LYS A 226 1.64 -18.75 -0.62
CA LYS A 226 1.80 -18.30 -2.00
C LYS A 226 2.16 -16.81 -2.06
N LEU A 227 2.97 -16.43 -3.04
CA LEU A 227 3.34 -15.03 -3.28
C LEU A 227 2.11 -14.14 -3.51
N ASP A 228 1.18 -14.59 -4.36
CA ASP A 228 -0.08 -13.88 -4.65
C ASP A 228 -0.99 -13.80 -3.41
N ALA A 229 -1.05 -14.84 -2.59
CA ALA A 229 -1.84 -14.85 -1.36
C ALA A 229 -1.27 -13.87 -0.31
N ASN A 230 0.06 -13.82 -0.14
CA ASN A 230 0.70 -12.88 0.77
C ASN A 230 0.60 -11.44 0.28
N LEU A 231 0.73 -11.19 -1.02
CA LEU A 231 0.45 -9.88 -1.62
C LEU A 231 -1.01 -9.46 -1.41
N ALA A 232 -1.96 -10.37 -1.66
CA ALA A 232 -3.38 -10.08 -1.41
C ALA A 232 -3.65 -9.73 0.06
N LYS A 233 -3.08 -10.49 1.01
CA LYS A 233 -3.16 -10.19 2.45
C LYS A 233 -2.60 -8.81 2.79
N ALA A 234 -1.42 -8.48 2.26
CA ALA A 234 -0.77 -7.19 2.47
C ALA A 234 -1.63 -6.03 1.95
N ILE A 235 -2.07 -6.12 0.70
CA ILE A 235 -2.81 -5.07 0.00
C ILE A 235 -4.23 -4.91 0.55
N LEU A 236 -4.95 -6.00 0.82
CA LEU A 236 -6.28 -5.95 1.45
C LEU A 236 -6.25 -5.42 2.89
N SER A 237 -5.09 -5.43 3.55
CA SER A 237 -4.89 -4.81 4.87
C SER A 237 -4.85 -3.28 4.83
N ILE A 238 -4.69 -2.67 3.65
CA ILE A 238 -4.69 -1.21 3.48
C ILE A 238 -6.14 -0.71 3.62
N GLY A 239 -6.35 0.34 4.41
CA GLY A 239 -7.67 0.96 4.55
C GLY A 239 -8.26 1.37 3.20
N ALA A 240 -9.57 1.17 3.04
CA ALA A 240 -10.35 1.42 1.83
C ALA A 240 -10.14 0.44 0.66
N VAL A 241 -9.18 -0.47 0.68
CA VAL A 241 -9.08 -1.52 -0.34
C VAL A 241 -10.27 -2.47 -0.22
N LYS A 242 -10.84 -2.83 -1.37
CA LYS A 242 -12.01 -3.71 -1.51
C LYS A 242 -11.82 -4.83 -2.53
N GLY A 243 -10.78 -4.76 -3.34
CA GLY A 243 -10.47 -5.78 -4.33
C GLY A 243 -8.97 -5.89 -4.56
N PHE A 244 -8.55 -7.10 -4.85
CA PHE A 244 -7.21 -7.46 -5.31
C PHE A 244 -7.35 -8.43 -6.45
N GLU A 245 -6.58 -8.23 -7.52
CA GLU A 245 -6.47 -9.18 -8.62
C GLU A 245 -5.05 -9.19 -9.17
N ILE A 246 -4.59 -10.36 -9.64
CA ILE A 246 -3.27 -10.58 -10.21
C ILE A 246 -3.40 -11.11 -11.63
N GLY A 247 -2.50 -10.69 -12.54
CA GLY A 247 -2.56 -11.06 -13.95
C GLY A 247 -3.89 -10.66 -14.57
N ASP A 248 -4.56 -11.59 -15.24
CA ASP A 248 -5.89 -11.38 -15.82
C ASP A 248 -7.01 -11.22 -14.76
N GLY A 249 -6.71 -11.60 -13.50
CA GLY A 249 -7.65 -11.41 -12.40
C GLY A 249 -9.00 -12.07 -12.67
N PHE A 250 -10.10 -11.32 -12.48
CA PHE A 250 -11.45 -11.83 -12.70
C PHE A 250 -11.76 -12.16 -14.16
N SER A 251 -11.07 -11.56 -15.14
CA SER A 251 -11.29 -11.87 -16.56
C SER A 251 -10.86 -13.28 -16.95
N ALA A 252 -9.93 -13.89 -16.19
CA ALA A 252 -9.53 -15.29 -16.38
C ALA A 252 -10.71 -16.27 -16.26
N ALA A 253 -11.74 -15.95 -15.45
CA ALA A 253 -12.91 -16.81 -15.28
C ALA A 253 -13.76 -16.99 -16.55
N SER A 254 -13.66 -16.04 -17.50
CA SER A 254 -14.33 -16.12 -18.81
C SER A 254 -13.43 -16.63 -19.92
N SER A 255 -12.16 -16.89 -19.66
CA SER A 255 -11.17 -17.35 -20.62
C SER A 255 -11.24 -18.87 -20.80
N LYS A 256 -10.76 -19.35 -21.96
CA LYS A 256 -10.51 -20.78 -22.19
C LYS A 256 -9.06 -21.11 -21.84
N GLY A 257 -8.78 -22.32 -21.33
CA GLY A 257 -7.42 -22.75 -21.01
C GLY A 257 -6.45 -22.57 -22.18
N SER A 258 -6.89 -22.84 -23.41
CA SER A 258 -6.08 -22.67 -24.63
C SER A 258 -5.67 -21.22 -24.93
N THR A 259 -6.38 -20.24 -24.38
CA THR A 259 -6.10 -18.79 -24.58
C THR A 259 -5.51 -18.14 -23.34
N ASN A 260 -5.70 -18.74 -22.15
CA ASN A 260 -5.20 -18.21 -20.88
C ASN A 260 -3.83 -18.82 -20.49
N ASN A 261 -3.44 -19.97 -21.05
CA ASN A 261 -2.17 -20.57 -20.70
C ASN A 261 -0.99 -19.76 -21.26
N ASP A 262 -0.09 -19.32 -20.37
CA ASP A 262 1.14 -18.64 -20.73
C ASP A 262 2.16 -19.64 -21.32
N CYS A 263 2.30 -19.65 -22.64
CA CYS A 263 3.20 -20.56 -23.32
C CYS A 263 4.66 -20.22 -23.06
N PHE A 264 5.46 -21.16 -22.60
CA PHE A 264 6.91 -21.01 -22.52
C PHE A 264 7.55 -20.93 -23.91
N CYS A 265 8.59 -20.13 -24.02
CA CYS A 265 9.41 -20.01 -25.22
C CYS A 265 10.89 -19.82 -24.86
N ASN A 266 11.76 -20.13 -25.79
CA ASN A 266 13.19 -19.85 -25.70
C ASN A 266 13.47 -18.57 -26.50
N ASP A 267 13.90 -17.51 -25.85
CA ASP A 267 14.36 -16.30 -26.50
C ASP A 267 15.89 -16.18 -26.34
N ASN A 268 16.61 -16.48 -27.41
CA ASN A 268 18.08 -16.41 -27.49
C ASN A 268 18.79 -17.14 -26.33
N GLY A 269 18.29 -18.31 -25.92
CA GLY A 269 18.85 -19.12 -24.84
C GLY A 269 18.23 -18.83 -23.47
N THR A 270 17.38 -17.83 -23.34
CA THR A 270 16.64 -17.52 -22.13
C THR A 270 15.24 -18.08 -22.17
N LEU A 271 14.87 -18.87 -21.15
CA LEU A 271 13.51 -19.36 -21.00
C LEU A 271 12.60 -18.21 -20.51
N THR A 272 11.56 -17.93 -21.28
CA THR A 272 10.57 -16.88 -21.00
C THR A 272 9.17 -17.33 -21.37
N LYS A 273 8.17 -16.45 -21.26
CA LYS A 273 6.78 -16.69 -21.66
C LYS A 273 6.35 -15.70 -22.75
N LYS A 274 5.43 -16.12 -23.62
CA LYS A 274 4.85 -15.26 -24.68
C LYS A 274 3.77 -14.32 -24.18
N SER A 275 3.17 -14.62 -23.04
CA SER A 275 2.12 -13.87 -22.38
C SER A 275 2.32 -13.90 -20.86
N ASN A 276 1.56 -13.12 -20.14
CA ASN A 276 1.66 -13.04 -18.67
C ASN A 276 0.26 -12.95 -18.04
N HIS A 277 -0.65 -13.84 -18.44
CA HIS A 277 -2.00 -13.95 -17.90
C HIS A 277 -1.99 -14.29 -16.40
N SER A 278 -0.99 -15.08 -15.98
CA SER A 278 -0.77 -15.43 -14.56
C SER A 278 -0.26 -14.26 -13.70
N GLY A 279 0.18 -13.15 -14.31
CA GLY A 279 0.71 -11.99 -13.60
C GLY A 279 2.02 -12.24 -12.86
N GLY A 280 2.88 -13.12 -13.38
CA GLY A 280 4.22 -13.41 -12.83
C GLY A 280 4.24 -14.45 -11.71
N VAL A 281 3.14 -15.18 -11.47
CA VAL A 281 3.06 -16.21 -10.42
C VAL A 281 2.52 -17.53 -10.97
N LEU A 282 3.28 -18.60 -10.78
CA LEU A 282 2.89 -19.96 -11.11
C LEU A 282 3.07 -20.87 -9.88
N GLY A 283 2.04 -21.63 -9.52
CA GLY A 283 2.08 -22.51 -8.36
C GLY A 283 2.28 -21.82 -7.02
N GLY A 284 2.06 -20.50 -6.96
CA GLY A 284 2.28 -19.68 -5.78
C GLY A 284 3.68 -19.07 -5.67
N MET A 285 4.52 -19.26 -6.69
CA MET A 285 5.91 -18.76 -6.74
C MET A 285 6.10 -17.84 -7.94
N SER A 286 7.01 -16.89 -7.82
CA SER A 286 7.41 -16.03 -8.95
C SER A 286 8.00 -16.86 -10.08
N ASP A 287 7.69 -16.51 -11.33
CA ASP A 287 8.10 -17.25 -12.53
C ASP A 287 9.14 -16.51 -13.39
N GLY A 288 9.63 -15.35 -12.91
CA GLY A 288 10.63 -14.53 -13.60
C GLY A 288 10.06 -13.50 -14.57
N CYS A 289 8.75 -13.51 -14.82
CA CYS A 289 8.07 -12.43 -15.54
C CYS A 289 7.73 -11.28 -14.60
N ASP A 290 7.31 -10.13 -15.17
CA ASP A 290 6.81 -9.02 -14.39
C ASP A 290 5.65 -9.46 -13.49
N LEU A 291 5.74 -9.17 -12.21
CA LEU A 291 4.65 -9.38 -11.28
C LEU A 291 3.65 -8.24 -11.42
N ILE A 292 2.42 -8.51 -11.83
CA ILE A 292 1.41 -7.50 -12.13
C ILE A 292 0.14 -7.76 -11.35
N PHE A 293 -0.25 -6.80 -10.52
CA PHE A 293 -1.51 -6.88 -9.77
C PHE A 293 -2.20 -5.51 -9.62
N ARG A 294 -3.46 -5.52 -9.24
CA ARG A 294 -4.31 -4.33 -9.06
C ARG A 294 -5.01 -4.36 -7.72
N ALA A 295 -5.17 -3.16 -7.15
CA ALA A 295 -5.90 -2.91 -5.91
C ALA A 295 -7.03 -1.92 -6.15
N ALA A 296 -8.27 -2.29 -5.84
CA ALA A 296 -9.44 -1.43 -5.95
C ALA A 296 -9.73 -0.72 -4.63
N PHE A 297 -9.78 0.60 -4.67
CA PHE A 297 -10.06 1.48 -3.54
C PHE A 297 -11.48 2.04 -3.62
N LYS A 298 -12.26 1.88 -2.55
CA LYS A 298 -13.57 2.53 -2.45
C LYS A 298 -13.45 4.04 -2.32
N PRO A 299 -14.50 4.81 -2.68
CA PRO A 299 -14.56 6.24 -2.38
C PRO A 299 -14.37 6.53 -0.90
N THR A 300 -13.87 7.72 -0.58
CA THR A 300 -13.75 8.21 0.79
C THR A 300 -15.14 8.33 1.41
N PRO A 301 -15.43 7.70 2.55
CA PRO A 301 -16.79 7.73 3.11
C PRO A 301 -17.16 9.04 3.81
N SER A 302 -16.17 9.88 4.12
CA SER A 302 -16.39 11.22 4.68
C SER A 302 -16.74 12.19 3.55
N ILE A 303 -18.03 12.41 3.31
CA ILE A 303 -18.55 13.35 2.31
C ILE A 303 -19.44 14.39 3.00
N ALA A 304 -19.60 15.56 2.38
CA ALA A 304 -20.42 16.64 2.92
C ALA A 304 -21.89 16.58 2.45
N GLN A 305 -22.28 15.47 1.82
CA GLN A 305 -23.71 15.20 1.56
C GLN A 305 -24.38 14.63 2.81
N PRO A 306 -25.70 14.87 3.01
CA PRO A 306 -26.47 14.24 4.06
C PRO A 306 -26.47 12.72 3.92
N GLN A 307 -26.17 12.01 5.00
CA GLN A 307 -26.14 10.54 5.03
C GLN A 307 -27.03 10.01 6.14
N GLN A 308 -27.83 9.02 5.85
CA GLN A 308 -28.65 8.32 6.85
C GLN A 308 -27.75 7.45 7.74
N THR A 309 -27.98 7.52 9.05
CA THR A 309 -27.24 6.73 10.04
C THR A 309 -28.07 6.51 11.30
N VAL A 310 -27.44 6.00 12.35
CA VAL A 310 -28.06 5.80 13.66
C VAL A 310 -27.16 6.37 14.77
N THR A 311 -27.79 6.83 15.83
CA THR A 311 -27.12 7.18 17.09
C THR A 311 -26.67 5.93 17.84
N GLU A 312 -25.82 6.09 18.87
CA GLU A 312 -25.43 5.00 19.77
C GLU A 312 -26.64 4.37 20.50
N ASP A 313 -27.71 5.16 20.73
CA ASP A 313 -28.97 4.71 21.33
C ASP A 313 -29.90 4.00 20.33
N GLY A 314 -29.49 3.83 19.07
CA GLY A 314 -30.23 3.11 18.03
C GLY A 314 -31.30 3.94 17.31
N ASN A 315 -31.36 5.25 17.50
CA ASN A 315 -32.30 6.12 16.81
C ASN A 315 -31.81 6.50 15.41
N ASN A 316 -32.67 6.42 14.41
CA ASN A 316 -32.36 6.90 13.07
C ASN A 316 -32.11 8.40 13.05
N THR A 317 -31.07 8.83 12.35
CA THR A 317 -30.70 10.24 12.22
C THR A 317 -30.02 10.50 10.87
N GLU A 318 -29.89 11.77 10.53
CA GLU A 318 -29.12 12.22 9.39
C GLU A 318 -27.82 12.87 9.88
N LEU A 319 -26.75 12.57 9.21
CA LEU A 319 -25.41 13.09 9.53
C LEU A 319 -24.79 13.75 8.29
N ILE A 320 -24.34 15.00 8.47
CA ILE A 320 -23.49 15.68 7.50
C ILE A 320 -22.10 15.75 8.13
N ILE A 321 -21.11 15.16 7.43
CA ILE A 321 -19.73 15.16 7.93
C ILE A 321 -19.05 16.43 7.42
N HIS A 322 -18.88 17.40 8.30
CA HIS A 322 -18.09 18.60 8.02
C HIS A 322 -16.63 18.35 8.36
N GLY A 323 -15.71 18.90 7.54
CA GLY A 323 -14.29 18.80 7.83
C GLY A 323 -13.42 18.77 6.57
N ARG A 324 -12.12 18.55 6.80
CA ARG A 324 -11.09 18.49 5.75
C ARG A 324 -10.91 17.06 5.27
N HIS A 325 -11.68 16.65 4.27
CA HIS A 325 -11.66 15.28 3.73
C HIS A 325 -10.98 15.23 2.35
N ASP A 326 -10.38 14.09 2.04
CA ASP A 326 -9.85 13.82 0.71
C ASP A 326 -11.01 13.50 -0.25
N PRO A 327 -11.26 14.23 -1.34
CA PRO A 327 -12.21 13.82 -2.37
C PRO A 327 -11.77 12.54 -3.09
N ILE A 328 -10.49 12.21 -3.01
CA ILE A 328 -9.91 10.95 -3.48
C ILE A 328 -8.67 10.60 -2.66
N ILE A 329 -8.48 9.31 -2.35
CA ILE A 329 -7.29 8.81 -1.63
C ILE A 329 -6.33 8.06 -2.54
N VAL A 330 -6.74 7.69 -3.76
CA VAL A 330 -5.97 6.81 -4.66
C VAL A 330 -4.55 7.32 -4.93
N PRO A 331 -4.31 8.61 -5.25
CA PRO A 331 -2.94 9.11 -5.48
C PRO A 331 -2.01 8.93 -4.26
N ARG A 332 -2.55 9.09 -3.05
CA ARG A 332 -1.80 8.86 -1.80
C ARG A 332 -1.62 7.37 -1.50
N ALA A 333 -2.52 6.53 -1.98
CA ALA A 333 -2.46 5.09 -1.81
C ALA A 333 -1.40 4.43 -2.71
N VAL A 334 -0.98 5.07 -3.81
CA VAL A 334 0.07 4.56 -4.72
C VAL A 334 1.32 4.16 -3.93
N VAL A 335 1.88 5.04 -3.13
CA VAL A 335 3.09 4.75 -2.33
C VAL A 335 2.83 3.78 -1.19
N VAL A 336 1.58 3.65 -0.71
CA VAL A 336 1.23 2.65 0.33
C VAL A 336 1.19 1.25 -0.27
N VAL A 337 0.65 1.10 -1.49
CA VAL A 337 0.68 -0.17 -2.25
C VAL A 337 2.12 -0.56 -2.54
N GLU A 338 2.95 0.37 -3.02
CA GLU A 338 4.38 0.16 -3.25
C GLU A 338 5.10 -0.33 -1.98
N ALA A 339 4.89 0.34 -0.86
CA ALA A 339 5.49 0.00 0.42
C ALA A 339 5.09 -1.40 0.92
N MET A 340 3.78 -1.73 0.85
CA MET A 340 3.30 -3.05 1.27
C MET A 340 3.79 -4.17 0.35
N THR A 341 3.95 -3.87 -0.94
CA THR A 341 4.58 -4.79 -1.91
C THR A 341 6.05 -5.02 -1.52
N ALA A 342 6.80 -3.95 -1.27
CA ALA A 342 8.21 -4.07 -0.89
C ALA A 342 8.40 -4.87 0.39
N LEU A 343 7.58 -4.63 1.42
CA LEU A 343 7.61 -5.39 2.67
C LEU A 343 7.36 -6.88 2.45
N THR A 344 6.36 -7.21 1.63
CA THR A 344 6.04 -8.61 1.32
C THR A 344 7.19 -9.30 0.58
N LEU A 345 7.73 -8.64 -0.45
CA LEU A 345 8.79 -9.21 -1.27
C LEU A 345 10.10 -9.35 -0.49
N ALA A 346 10.47 -8.35 0.32
CA ALA A 346 11.67 -8.43 1.16
C ALA A 346 11.57 -9.59 2.16
N ASP A 347 10.45 -9.76 2.82
CA ASP A 347 10.22 -10.89 3.73
C ASP A 347 10.31 -12.25 3.02
N MET A 348 9.63 -12.39 1.89
CA MET A 348 9.62 -13.66 1.12
C MET A 348 10.99 -13.99 0.51
N LEU A 349 11.75 -13.00 0.07
CA LEU A 349 13.13 -13.19 -0.41
C LEU A 349 14.05 -13.69 0.70
N LEU A 350 13.96 -13.11 1.90
CA LEU A 350 14.77 -13.56 3.04
C LEU A 350 14.35 -14.97 3.49
N LEU A 351 13.07 -15.30 3.47
CA LEU A 351 12.58 -16.66 3.73
C LEU A 351 13.14 -17.67 2.73
N ASN A 352 13.22 -17.30 1.45
CA ASN A 352 13.70 -18.19 0.38
C ASN A 352 15.19 -18.56 0.48
N MET A 353 15.99 -17.83 1.26
CA MET A 353 17.43 -18.11 1.41
C MET A 353 17.73 -19.54 1.90
N SER A 354 16.81 -20.15 2.64
CA SER A 354 16.96 -21.51 3.18
C SER A 354 16.32 -22.61 2.29
N ALA A 355 15.79 -22.27 1.12
CA ALA A 355 15.04 -23.23 0.28
C ALA A 355 15.93 -24.32 -0.36
N ARG A 356 17.24 -24.08 -0.52
CA ARG A 356 18.15 -25.00 -1.25
C ARG A 356 19.39 -25.31 -0.44
N MET A 357 19.62 -26.61 -0.21
CA MET A 357 20.78 -27.09 0.58
C MET A 357 22.14 -26.75 -0.06
N ASP A 358 22.23 -26.77 -1.40
CA ASP A 358 23.45 -26.39 -2.11
C ASP A 358 23.80 -24.92 -1.88
N LYS A 359 22.81 -24.02 -1.85
CA LYS A 359 23.01 -22.60 -1.58
C LYS A 359 23.39 -22.31 -0.11
N ILE A 360 22.79 -23.01 0.83
CA ILE A 360 23.18 -22.94 2.24
C ILE A 360 24.64 -23.40 2.37
N ALA A 361 25.00 -24.51 1.75
CA ALA A 361 26.36 -25.04 1.81
C ALA A 361 27.38 -24.11 1.13
N GLU A 362 27.02 -23.47 0.03
CA GLU A 362 27.84 -22.47 -0.66
C GLU A 362 28.11 -21.28 0.25
N PHE A 363 27.06 -20.72 0.89
CA PHE A 363 27.17 -19.58 1.80
C PHE A 363 28.13 -19.84 2.96
N TYR A 364 28.01 -20.98 3.63
CA TYR A 364 28.86 -21.32 4.79
C TYR A 364 30.23 -21.92 4.45
N LYS A 365 30.51 -22.25 3.18
CA LYS A 365 31.82 -22.77 2.76
C LYS A 365 32.78 -21.69 2.23
N GLN A 366 32.29 -20.49 1.96
CA GLN A 366 33.12 -19.41 1.38
C GLN A 366 34.16 -18.84 2.37
N ASP A 367 34.03 -19.11 3.68
CA ASP A 367 34.92 -18.58 4.72
C ASP A 367 35.99 -19.58 5.19
N LYS A 368 36.43 -20.52 4.33
CA LYS A 368 37.53 -21.44 4.66
C LYS A 368 38.74 -21.27 3.72
#